data_bc50666c8144afc5d10eef15e0310176
#
_entry.id   bc50666c8144afc5d10eef15e0310176
#
_cell.length_a   1.000
_cell.length_b   1.000
_cell.length_c   1.000
_cell.angle_alpha   90.00
_cell.angle_beta   90.00
_cell.angle_gamma   90.00
#
_symmetry.space_group_name_H-M   'P 1'
#
loop_
_entity.id
_entity.type
_entity.pdbx_description
1 polymer ?
#
loop_
_entity_poly.entity_id
_entity_poly.type
_entity_poly.pdbx_seq_one_letter_code
_entity_poly.pdbx_strand_id
1 'polypeptide(L)'
;MDVFVYGTLTEHTTANAVLDEYEYRRPAELVGLHRIDGRYPTLAPGGTTAGRILATPDVAELDEYEGVDRGLYCRQPIPRADGSDTVACYVGDPKAVSAPVDWPGDGSFQRRVERYCSQNDVVVRTA
;
A
#
# COMPACT_ATOMS: atom_id res chain seq x y z
N MET A 1 1.87 -10.21 -9.73
CA MET A 1 1.23 -8.98 -9.23
C MET A 1 2.30 -8.00 -8.81
N ASP A 2 2.13 -6.74 -9.16
CA ASP A 2 3.01 -5.65 -8.74
C ASP A 2 2.42 -4.95 -7.52
N VAL A 3 3.28 -4.70 -6.52
CA VAL A 3 2.89 -4.09 -5.25
C VAL A 3 3.78 -2.90 -4.99
N PHE A 4 3.19 -1.78 -4.60
CA PHE A 4 3.95 -0.64 -4.13
C PHE A 4 4.27 -0.86 -2.64
N VAL A 5 5.55 -0.95 -2.31
CA VAL A 5 6.02 -1.18 -0.93
C VAL A 5 6.74 0.06 -0.42
N TYR A 6 6.47 0.42 0.84
CA TYR A 6 6.99 1.65 1.45
C TYR A 6 7.49 1.44 2.89
N GLY A 7 7.42 0.21 3.39
CA GLY A 7 7.83 -0.15 4.74
C GLY A 7 8.87 -1.26 4.75
N THR A 8 8.70 -2.23 5.63
CA THR A 8 9.67 -3.32 5.82
C THR A 8 9.90 -4.18 4.58
N LEU A 9 8.89 -4.30 3.71
CA LEU A 9 9.03 -5.07 2.46
C LEU A 9 9.95 -4.41 1.43
N THR A 10 10.40 -3.17 1.66
CA THR A 10 11.44 -2.56 0.83
C THR A 10 12.81 -3.20 1.04
N GLU A 11 12.96 -4.01 2.08
CA GLU A 11 14.21 -4.68 2.42
C GLU A 11 14.19 -6.14 1.99
N HIS A 12 15.27 -6.60 1.36
CA HIS A 12 15.41 -8.00 0.90
C HIS A 12 15.22 -9.01 2.01
N THR A 13 15.73 -8.73 3.20
CA THR A 13 15.64 -9.63 4.35
C THR A 13 14.18 -9.96 4.67
N THR A 14 13.34 -8.93 4.72
CA THR A 14 11.91 -9.11 5.00
C THR A 14 11.20 -9.82 3.85
N ALA A 15 11.47 -9.40 2.61
CA ALA A 15 10.84 -10.02 1.44
C ALA A 15 11.20 -11.51 1.34
N ASN A 16 12.45 -11.88 1.58
CA ASN A 16 12.90 -13.27 1.61
C ASN A 16 12.19 -14.10 2.69
N ALA A 17 11.89 -13.50 3.82
CA ALA A 17 11.23 -14.19 4.92
C ALA A 17 9.74 -14.45 4.63
N VAL A 18 9.11 -13.59 3.86
CA VAL A 18 7.66 -13.62 3.59
C VAL A 18 7.33 -14.34 2.28
N LEU A 19 8.15 -14.14 1.25
CA LEU A 19 7.86 -14.56 -0.12
C LEU A 19 8.85 -15.59 -0.61
N ASP A 20 8.36 -16.62 -1.31
CA ASP A 20 9.19 -17.62 -1.98
C ASP A 20 9.76 -17.05 -3.28
N GLU A 21 9.00 -16.22 -3.98
CA GLU A 21 9.35 -15.70 -5.28
C GLU A 21 9.01 -14.23 -5.37
N TYR A 22 10.03 -13.39 -5.63
CA TYR A 22 9.80 -11.95 -5.79
C TYR A 22 10.93 -11.29 -6.56
N GLU A 23 10.65 -10.13 -7.11
CA GLU A 23 11.65 -9.30 -7.80
C GLU A 23 11.36 -7.83 -7.51
N TYR A 24 12.38 -7.10 -7.07
CA TYR A 24 12.26 -5.65 -7.00
C TYR A 24 12.41 -5.04 -8.38
N ARG A 25 11.50 -4.14 -8.69
CA ARG A 25 11.55 -3.36 -9.91
C ARG A 25 12.00 -1.93 -9.59
N ARG A 26 11.65 -0.97 -10.43
CA ARG A 26 12.09 0.41 -10.28
C ARG A 26 11.60 1.06 -8.99
N PRO A 27 12.35 2.05 -8.47
CA PRO A 27 11.81 2.96 -7.47
C PRO A 27 10.54 3.63 -7.99
N ALA A 28 9.63 3.93 -7.09
CA ALA A 28 8.35 4.52 -7.44
C ALA A 28 7.93 5.54 -6.40
N GLU A 29 6.98 6.39 -6.79
CA GLU A 29 6.38 7.38 -5.91
C GLU A 29 4.87 7.19 -5.93
N LEU A 30 4.27 7.10 -4.75
CA LEU A 30 2.82 7.13 -4.59
C LEU A 30 2.40 8.58 -4.43
N VAL A 31 1.60 9.08 -5.36
CA VAL A 31 1.13 10.46 -5.38
C VAL A 31 -0.29 10.51 -4.84
N GLY A 32 -0.54 11.37 -3.87
CA GLY A 32 -1.85 11.56 -3.26
C GLY A 32 -2.03 10.94 -1.89
N LEU A 33 -1.04 10.19 -1.41
CA LEU A 33 -0.99 9.65 -0.04
C LEU A 33 0.41 9.85 0.51
N HIS A 34 0.54 9.97 1.83
CA HIS A 34 1.83 10.08 2.48
C HIS A 34 1.96 9.10 3.63
N ARG A 35 3.20 8.70 3.93
CA ARG A 35 3.50 7.75 4.99
C ARG A 35 3.32 8.38 6.36
N ILE A 36 2.65 7.64 7.25
CA ILE A 36 2.50 7.97 8.67
C ILE A 36 2.99 6.76 9.47
N ASP A 37 3.79 7.02 10.48
CA ASP A 37 4.26 5.97 11.38
C ASP A 37 3.38 5.93 12.62
N GLY A 38 2.67 4.83 12.79
CA GLY A 38 2.00 4.46 14.01
C GLY A 38 2.75 3.32 14.66
N ARG A 39 2.04 2.38 15.25
CA ARG A 39 2.65 1.13 15.69
C ARG A 39 3.27 0.38 14.50
N TYR A 40 2.59 0.45 13.36
CA TYR A 40 3.09 -0.02 12.07
C TYR A 40 2.92 1.10 11.06
N PRO A 41 3.77 1.15 10.01
CA PRO A 41 3.64 2.19 8.98
C PRO A 41 2.33 2.05 8.21
N THR A 42 1.70 3.18 7.91
CA THR A 42 0.54 3.24 7.04
C THR A 42 0.58 4.51 6.19
N LEU A 43 -0.52 4.77 5.50
CA LEU A 43 -0.67 5.90 4.60
C LEU A 43 -1.82 6.79 5.05
N ALA A 44 -1.70 8.06 4.76
CA ALA A 44 -2.72 9.06 5.05
C ALA A 44 -3.05 9.89 3.81
N PRO A 45 -4.24 10.50 3.75
CA PRO A 45 -4.63 11.33 2.61
C PRO A 45 -3.69 12.50 2.36
N GLY A 46 -3.37 12.72 1.07
CA GLY A 46 -2.55 13.85 0.62
C GLY A 46 -1.07 13.53 0.54
N GLY A 47 -0.31 14.42 -0.09
CA GLY A 47 1.14 14.31 -0.17
C GLY A 47 1.68 13.26 -1.13
N THR A 48 2.86 12.75 -0.84
CA THR A 48 3.54 11.73 -1.65
C THR A 48 4.32 10.77 -0.74
N THR A 49 4.62 9.59 -1.27
CA THR A 49 5.41 8.58 -0.56
C THR A 49 6.41 7.95 -1.50
N ALA A 50 7.68 7.97 -1.14
CA ALA A 50 8.71 7.24 -1.87
C ALA A 50 8.68 5.76 -1.49
N GLY A 51 8.88 4.88 -2.46
CA GLY A 51 8.94 3.45 -2.26
C GLY A 51 9.48 2.75 -3.48
N ARG A 52 9.09 1.51 -3.67
CA ARG A 52 9.50 0.74 -4.84
C ARG A 52 8.44 -0.28 -5.20
N ILE A 53 8.51 -0.75 -6.45
CA ILE A 53 7.63 -1.80 -6.93
C ILE A 53 8.26 -3.15 -6.63
N LEU A 54 7.47 -4.05 -6.05
CA LEU A 54 7.84 -5.44 -5.82
C LEU A 54 6.88 -6.31 -6.62
N ALA A 55 7.44 -7.16 -7.49
CA ALA A 55 6.66 -8.10 -8.28
C ALA A 55 6.71 -9.47 -7.62
N THR A 56 5.56 -10.10 -7.42
CA THR A 56 5.48 -11.43 -6.84
C THR A 56 4.18 -12.14 -7.23
N PRO A 57 4.19 -13.46 -7.44
CA PRO A 57 2.97 -14.25 -7.55
C PRO A 57 2.35 -14.60 -6.18
N ASP A 58 3.10 -14.39 -5.08
CA ASP A 58 2.75 -14.89 -3.74
C ASP A 58 1.83 -13.92 -2.98
N VAL A 59 0.69 -13.58 -3.58
CA VAL A 59 -0.26 -12.60 -3.02
C VAL A 59 -0.88 -13.07 -1.71
N ALA A 60 -1.18 -14.37 -1.60
CA ALA A 60 -1.77 -14.92 -0.38
C ALA A 60 -0.83 -14.77 0.82
N GLU A 61 0.47 -14.95 0.60
CA GLU A 61 1.50 -14.77 1.64
C GLU A 61 1.64 -13.32 2.04
N LEU A 62 1.52 -12.39 1.08
CA LEU A 62 1.51 -10.95 1.38
C LEU A 62 0.28 -10.57 2.20
N ASP A 63 -0.90 -11.03 1.80
CA ASP A 63 -2.13 -10.73 2.53
C ASP A 63 -2.06 -11.24 3.98
N GLU A 64 -1.48 -12.43 4.18
CA GLU A 64 -1.28 -12.97 5.51
C GLU A 64 -0.29 -12.14 6.33
N TYR A 65 0.84 -11.78 5.75
CA TYR A 65 1.85 -10.94 6.40
C TYR A 65 1.27 -9.59 6.81
N GLU A 66 0.49 -8.97 5.94
CA GLU A 66 -0.13 -7.67 6.20
C GLU A 66 -1.38 -7.78 7.08
N GLY A 67 -1.84 -8.99 7.37
CA GLY A 67 -2.98 -9.21 8.26
C GLY A 67 -4.31 -8.75 7.67
N VAL A 68 -4.51 -8.95 6.37
CA VAL A 68 -5.75 -8.55 5.69
C VAL A 68 -6.96 -9.23 6.33
N ASP A 69 -6.87 -10.53 6.62
CA ASP A 69 -7.96 -11.29 7.23
C ASP A 69 -8.25 -10.85 8.67
N ARG A 70 -7.28 -10.23 9.33
CA ARG A 70 -7.42 -9.72 10.70
C ARG A 70 -7.82 -8.25 10.75
N GLY A 71 -8.04 -7.63 9.60
CA GLY A 71 -8.43 -6.22 9.52
C GLY A 71 -7.31 -5.24 9.82
N LEU A 72 -6.04 -5.65 9.76
CA LEU A 72 -4.91 -4.75 9.98
C LEU A 72 -4.68 -3.83 8.79
N TYR A 73 -4.62 -4.39 7.58
CA TYR A 73 -4.41 -3.65 6.33
C TYR A 73 -5.45 -4.06 5.31
N CYS A 74 -5.79 -3.16 4.41
CA CYS A 74 -6.54 -3.51 3.21
C CYS A 74 -5.63 -3.40 1.99
N ARG A 75 -5.87 -4.24 0.99
CA ARG A 75 -5.16 -4.21 -0.27
C ARG A 75 -5.94 -3.37 -1.28
N GLN A 76 -5.41 -2.23 -1.64
CA GLN A 76 -6.06 -1.27 -2.52
C GLN A 76 -5.36 -1.23 -3.88
N PRO A 77 -6.08 -1.46 -5.00
CA PRO A 77 -5.49 -1.24 -6.32
C PRO A 77 -5.36 0.25 -6.59
N ILE A 78 -4.17 0.67 -7.02
CA ILE A 78 -3.86 2.05 -7.35
C ILE A 78 -3.46 2.12 -8.82
N PRO A 79 -4.05 3.01 -9.64
CA PRO A 79 -3.66 3.13 -11.04
C PRO A 79 -2.23 3.63 -11.18
N ARG A 80 -1.55 3.15 -12.24
CA ARG A 80 -0.27 3.73 -12.65
C ARG A 80 -0.52 5.07 -13.34
N ALA A 81 0.40 6.00 -13.14
CA ALA A 81 0.29 7.34 -13.75
C ALA A 81 0.25 7.30 -15.27
N ASP A 82 0.87 6.29 -15.90
CA ASP A 82 0.86 6.12 -17.36
C ASP A 82 -0.44 5.49 -17.88
N GLY A 83 -1.34 5.08 -17.00
CA GLY A 83 -2.63 4.50 -17.38
C GLY A 83 -2.59 3.05 -17.84
N SER A 84 -1.45 2.37 -17.74
CA SER A 84 -1.28 1.01 -18.28
C SER A 84 -2.06 -0.05 -17.50
N ASP A 85 -1.95 -0.04 -16.16
CA ASP A 85 -2.59 -1.02 -15.28
C ASP A 85 -2.61 -0.49 -13.83
N THR A 86 -2.85 -1.37 -12.87
CA THR A 86 -2.86 -1.02 -11.45
C THR A 86 -1.72 -1.70 -10.70
N VAL A 87 -1.39 -1.12 -9.55
CA VAL A 87 -0.42 -1.66 -8.60
C VAL A 87 -1.14 -1.82 -7.27
N ALA A 88 -0.95 -2.92 -6.58
CA ALA A 88 -1.55 -3.11 -5.27
C ALA A 88 -0.79 -2.29 -4.22
N CYS A 89 -1.52 -1.77 -3.24
CA CYS A 89 -0.94 -1.04 -2.12
C CYS A 89 -1.66 -1.44 -0.83
N TYR A 90 -0.91 -1.74 0.21
CA TYR A 90 -1.51 -2.10 1.50
C TYR A 90 -1.64 -0.84 2.36
N VAL A 91 -2.86 -0.56 2.80
CA VAL A 91 -3.19 0.60 3.64
C VAL A 91 -3.69 0.11 4.99
N GLY A 92 -3.01 0.51 6.06
CA GLY A 92 -3.35 0.09 7.41
C GLY A 92 -4.56 0.82 7.98
N ASP A 93 -5.43 0.07 8.64
CA ASP A 93 -6.55 0.66 9.38
C ASP A 93 -5.97 1.46 10.56
N PRO A 94 -6.24 2.77 10.65
CA PRO A 94 -5.66 3.62 11.70
C PRO A 94 -5.89 3.11 13.12
N LYS A 95 -7.03 2.50 13.38
CA LYS A 95 -7.33 1.94 14.69
C LYS A 95 -6.49 0.70 14.98
N ALA A 96 -6.31 -0.14 13.97
CA ALA A 96 -5.57 -1.39 14.12
C ALA A 96 -4.06 -1.17 14.23
N VAL A 97 -3.53 -0.16 13.53
CA VAL A 97 -2.08 0.13 13.51
C VAL A 97 -1.69 1.29 14.43
N SER A 98 -2.64 1.80 15.22
CA SER A 98 -2.42 2.90 16.17
C SER A 98 -1.79 4.13 15.52
N ALA A 99 -2.31 4.53 14.37
CA ALA A 99 -1.83 5.69 13.64
C ALA A 99 -2.80 6.87 13.76
N PRO A 100 -2.31 8.11 13.87
CA PRO A 100 -3.15 9.30 13.98
C PRO A 100 -3.64 9.75 12.61
N VAL A 101 -4.44 8.94 11.94
CA VAL A 101 -4.93 9.20 10.59
C VAL A 101 -6.45 9.19 10.59
N ASP A 102 -7.04 10.11 9.85
CA ASP A 102 -8.48 10.21 9.68
C ASP A 102 -8.81 10.17 8.18
N TRP A 103 -9.48 9.09 7.76
CA TRP A 103 -9.91 8.94 6.37
C TRP A 103 -11.30 9.53 6.21
N PRO A 104 -11.51 10.44 5.24
CA PRO A 104 -12.80 11.08 5.06
C PRO A 104 -13.86 10.11 4.53
N GLY A 105 -15.11 10.47 4.73
CA GLY A 105 -16.25 9.72 4.22
C GLY A 105 -16.90 8.84 5.28
N ASP A 106 -17.87 8.04 4.82
CA ASP A 106 -18.65 7.14 5.64
C ASP A 106 -18.45 5.69 5.20
N GLY A 107 -18.84 4.77 6.07
CA GLY A 107 -18.79 3.35 5.78
C GLY A 107 -17.54 2.67 6.34
N SER A 108 -17.23 1.49 5.82
CA SER A 108 -16.08 0.73 6.25
C SER A 108 -14.78 1.45 5.89
N PHE A 109 -13.71 1.11 6.57
CA PHE A 109 -12.38 1.65 6.28
C PHE A 109 -12.01 1.43 4.80
N GLN A 110 -12.19 0.22 4.29
CA GLN A 110 -11.87 -0.10 2.90
C GLN A 110 -12.65 0.79 1.91
N ARG A 111 -13.93 1.03 2.17
CA ARG A 111 -14.74 1.92 1.32
C ARG A 111 -14.25 3.35 1.33
N ARG A 112 -13.83 3.84 2.49
CA ARG A 112 -13.28 5.20 2.60
C ARG A 112 -12.00 5.35 1.81
N VAL A 113 -11.11 4.34 1.87
CA VAL A 113 -9.87 4.33 1.10
C VAL A 113 -10.16 4.29 -0.40
N GLU A 114 -11.03 3.39 -0.85
CA GLU A 114 -11.42 3.29 -2.26
C GLU A 114 -11.98 4.60 -2.80
N ARG A 115 -12.88 5.20 -2.05
CA ARG A 115 -13.52 6.46 -2.47
C ARG A 115 -12.51 7.59 -2.55
N TYR A 116 -11.67 7.72 -1.53
CA TYR A 116 -10.64 8.77 -1.52
C TYR A 116 -9.70 8.63 -2.71
N CYS A 117 -9.17 7.43 -2.94
CA CYS A 117 -8.24 7.18 -4.04
C CYS A 117 -8.86 7.48 -5.40
N SER A 118 -10.12 7.11 -5.57
CA SER A 118 -10.87 7.34 -6.81
C SER A 118 -11.15 8.82 -7.06
N GLN A 119 -11.47 9.58 -6.01
CA GLN A 119 -11.87 10.99 -6.10
C GLN A 119 -10.69 11.96 -6.15
N ASN A 120 -9.51 11.55 -5.74
CA ASN A 120 -8.35 12.44 -5.58
C ASN A 120 -7.16 12.07 -6.47
N ASP A 121 -7.38 11.30 -7.52
CA ASP A 121 -6.37 10.94 -8.52
C ASP A 121 -5.08 10.38 -7.89
N VAL A 122 -5.25 9.48 -6.92
CA VAL A 122 -4.11 8.79 -6.31
C VAL A 122 -3.51 7.84 -7.35
N VAL A 123 -2.22 7.98 -7.63
CA VAL A 123 -1.54 7.19 -8.67
C VAL A 123 -0.14 6.78 -8.20
N VAL A 124 0.39 5.72 -8.81
CA VAL A 124 1.79 5.31 -8.65
C VAL A 124 2.57 5.72 -9.90
N ARG A 125 3.66 6.45 -9.69
CA ARG A 125 4.52 6.94 -10.76
C ARG A 125 5.91 6.33 -10.60
N THR A 126 6.42 5.68 -11.66
CA THR A 126 7.80 5.17 -11.69
C THR A 126 8.73 6.19 -12.32
N ALA A 127 9.96 6.18 -11.83
CA ALA A 127 10.98 7.08 -12.36
C ALA A 127 11.45 6.63 -13.75
#